data_3c56d8e81ca567eac2a4d61f6d6707b2
#
_entry.id   3c56d8e81ca567eac2a4d61f6d6707b2
#
_cell.length_a   1.000
_cell.length_b   1.000
_cell.length_c   1.000
_cell.angle_alpha   90.00
_cell.angle_beta   90.00
_cell.angle_gamma   90.00
#
_symmetry.space_group_name_H-M   'P 1'
#
loop_
_entity.id
_entity.type
_entity.pdbx_description
1 polymer ?
#
loop_
_entity_poly.entity_id
_entity_poly.type
_entity_poly.pdbx_seq_one_letter_code
_entity_poly.pdbx_strand_id
1 'polypeptide(L)'
;MRYTILFITLLLLSSCHSMRQGKQDLDQHTSQYASLLNLHETEDDYTLVQIFNPWQPSQVEVQYLLVPANDAKWNDVSETKAKENYGDLTILRTPLQRITLTSSCHAYLLDELRALDHISVMCDTGYVMAPSVHRWMHDGLAFDGGSSMAPNNEILLAAQTDAVWISPYENASTSTLSHLPLTLIYCADYMETSPLARAEWMRFYGRLVDKGHEADSLFRCIETRYDSLISVSHADTLKARRTLLAELPYGPTWYVPGGCSTSSLLYQDAGYDYLWSQDNHAGSLSLSPEAVLAKAIDCDRWIFKYMNTDGDWTLNDFLAQNPFYGQFKAAKIGEVWGCNTSYSDFFDVTPFRPDILLESLINDDERFFKKLK
;
A
#
# COMPACT_ATOMS: atom_id res chain seq x y z
N MET A 1 31.41 -17.21 -80.22
CA MET A 1 31.39 -15.85 -79.63
C MET A 1 29.95 -15.52 -79.33
N ARG A 2 29.53 -15.58 -78.02
CA ARG A 2 28.19 -15.28 -77.55
C ARG A 2 28.35 -14.15 -76.54
N TYR A 3 27.79 -12.98 -76.81
CA TYR A 3 27.72 -11.85 -75.91
C TYR A 3 26.51 -12.05 -75.04
N THR A 4 26.71 -12.16 -73.72
CA THR A 4 25.65 -12.18 -72.70
C THR A 4 25.46 -10.76 -72.19
N ILE A 5 24.32 -10.19 -72.51
CA ILE A 5 23.86 -8.86 -72.01
C ILE A 5 23.31 -9.04 -70.59
N LEU A 6 24.02 -8.43 -69.67
CA LEU A 6 23.60 -8.39 -68.25
C LEU A 6 22.59 -7.23 -68.04
N PHE A 7 21.31 -7.59 -67.84
CA PHE A 7 20.27 -6.62 -67.44
C PHE A 7 20.35 -6.35 -65.95
N ILE A 8 20.82 -5.17 -65.60
CA ILE A 8 20.76 -4.69 -64.20
C ILE A 8 19.37 -4.05 -63.99
N THR A 9 18.47 -4.79 -63.35
CA THR A 9 17.21 -4.24 -62.87
C THR A 9 17.45 -3.50 -61.55
N LEU A 10 17.41 -2.18 -61.62
CA LEU A 10 17.47 -1.29 -60.47
C LEU A 10 16.09 -1.33 -59.74
N LEU A 11 15.98 -2.13 -58.70
CA LEU A 11 14.85 -2.15 -57.79
C LEU A 11 14.93 -0.93 -56.89
N LEU A 12 14.14 0.11 -57.20
CA LEU A 12 13.83 1.21 -56.31
C LEU A 12 12.96 0.65 -55.17
N LEU A 13 13.59 0.29 -54.08
CA LEU A 13 12.89 0.11 -52.78
C LEU A 13 12.48 1.47 -52.29
N SER A 14 11.26 1.90 -52.63
CA SER A 14 10.55 2.96 -51.91
C SER A 14 10.27 2.42 -50.52
N SER A 15 11.16 2.76 -49.58
CA SER A 15 10.95 2.64 -48.14
C SER A 15 9.81 3.55 -47.80
N CYS A 16 8.59 3.01 -47.71
CA CYS A 16 7.53 3.61 -46.93
C CYS A 16 7.99 3.59 -45.49
N HIS A 17 8.67 4.66 -45.08
CA HIS A 17 8.79 5.01 -43.70
C HIS A 17 7.38 5.45 -43.24
N SER A 18 6.55 4.46 -42.87
CA SER A 18 5.39 4.77 -42.05
C SER A 18 5.95 5.31 -40.75
N MET A 19 5.82 6.62 -40.58
CA MET A 19 5.89 7.24 -39.25
C MET A 19 4.86 6.54 -38.36
N ARG A 20 5.25 5.45 -37.70
CA ARG A 20 4.75 5.10 -36.40
C ARG A 20 5.37 6.11 -35.45
N GLN A 21 4.75 7.31 -35.38
CA GLN A 21 4.95 8.20 -34.25
C GLN A 21 4.59 7.42 -32.99
N GLY A 22 5.58 7.28 -32.16
CA GLY A 22 5.66 6.80 -30.84
C GLY A 22 4.35 6.53 -30.09
N LYS A 23 3.91 5.27 -30.07
CA LYS A 23 3.50 4.75 -28.76
C LYS A 23 4.79 4.82 -27.93
N GLN A 24 4.89 5.79 -27.03
CA GLN A 24 5.85 5.76 -25.95
C GLN A 24 5.79 4.35 -25.36
N ASP A 25 6.95 3.80 -25.05
CA ASP A 25 7.08 2.45 -24.52
C ASP A 25 6.52 2.46 -23.09
N LEU A 26 5.18 2.45 -22.97
CA LEU A 26 4.42 2.44 -21.71
C LEU A 26 4.60 1.12 -20.96
N ASP A 27 5.28 0.15 -21.59
CA ASP A 27 5.57 -1.15 -21.00
C ASP A 27 6.74 -1.11 -20.00
N GLN A 28 7.48 0.01 -19.91
CA GLN A 28 8.57 0.15 -18.95
C GLN A 28 8.02 0.57 -17.58
N HIS A 29 8.11 -0.35 -16.63
CA HIS A 29 7.74 -0.08 -15.24
C HIS A 29 8.72 0.93 -14.63
N THR A 30 8.22 2.08 -14.16
CA THR A 30 9.04 3.19 -13.65
C THR A 30 9.08 3.28 -12.13
N SER A 31 8.14 2.65 -11.42
CA SER A 31 8.21 2.51 -9.96
C SER A 31 9.35 1.57 -9.59
N GLN A 32 10.04 1.88 -8.50
CA GLN A 32 11.24 1.15 -8.09
C GLN A 32 10.88 -0.15 -7.33
N TYR A 33 9.85 -0.11 -6.52
CA TYR A 33 9.39 -1.19 -5.65
C TYR A 33 7.95 -1.61 -5.91
N ALA A 34 7.05 -0.62 -6.11
CA ALA A 34 5.64 -0.87 -6.30
C ALA A 34 5.38 -1.63 -7.60
N SER A 35 4.68 -2.75 -7.51
CA SER A 35 4.32 -3.60 -8.65
C SER A 35 2.97 -3.27 -9.27
N LEU A 36 2.11 -2.62 -8.49
CA LEU A 36 0.74 -2.28 -8.87
C LEU A 36 0.58 -0.80 -9.23
N LEU A 37 1.65 -0.02 -9.18
CA LEU A 37 1.65 1.41 -9.50
C LEU A 37 2.74 1.74 -10.50
N ASN A 38 2.42 2.55 -11.50
CA ASN A 38 3.38 3.11 -12.43
C ASN A 38 3.14 4.62 -12.61
N LEU A 39 4.19 5.41 -12.56
CA LEU A 39 4.14 6.87 -12.70
C LEU A 39 5.03 7.29 -13.85
N HIS A 40 4.44 7.83 -14.93
CA HIS A 40 5.17 8.33 -16.09
C HIS A 40 5.00 9.83 -16.24
N GLU A 41 6.09 10.53 -16.37
CA GLU A 41 6.03 11.92 -16.84
C GLU A 41 5.84 11.94 -18.36
N THR A 42 4.84 12.66 -18.83
CA THR A 42 4.53 12.80 -20.25
C THR A 42 5.37 13.90 -20.90
N GLU A 43 5.42 13.96 -22.23
CA GLU A 43 6.12 15.02 -22.97
C GLU A 43 5.56 16.43 -22.68
N ASP A 44 4.31 16.51 -22.25
CA ASP A 44 3.63 17.78 -21.92
C ASP A 44 3.75 18.13 -20.42
N ASP A 45 4.66 17.48 -19.67
CA ASP A 45 4.89 17.66 -18.22
C ASP A 45 3.69 17.27 -17.35
N TYR A 46 2.84 16.35 -17.79
CA TYR A 46 1.78 15.74 -16.98
C TYR A 46 2.23 14.39 -16.44
N THR A 47 1.63 13.96 -15.34
CA THR A 47 1.90 12.63 -14.82
C THR A 47 0.81 11.64 -15.24
N LEU A 48 1.16 10.64 -16.03
CA LEU A 48 0.32 9.48 -16.31
C LEU A 48 0.52 8.46 -15.19
N VAL A 49 -0.57 8.09 -14.55
CA VAL A 49 -0.62 7.09 -13.49
C VAL A 49 -1.31 5.85 -14.01
N GLN A 50 -0.67 4.69 -13.89
CA GLN A 50 -1.26 3.40 -14.19
C GLN A 50 -1.34 2.57 -12.92
N ILE A 51 -2.52 2.07 -12.59
CA ILE A 51 -2.74 1.15 -11.48
C ILE A 51 -3.11 -0.20 -12.07
N PHE A 52 -2.33 -1.22 -11.71
CA PHE A 52 -2.51 -2.57 -12.21
C PHE A 52 -3.52 -3.35 -11.36
N ASN A 53 -4.21 -4.28 -11.99
CA ASN A 53 -5.15 -5.16 -11.30
C ASN A 53 -4.40 -6.13 -10.38
N PRO A 54 -4.66 -6.10 -9.05
CA PRO A 54 -3.93 -6.96 -8.11
C PRO A 54 -4.13 -8.46 -8.32
N TRP A 55 -5.26 -8.84 -8.93
CA TRP A 55 -5.61 -10.24 -9.22
C TRP A 55 -5.18 -10.67 -10.62
N GLN A 56 -4.89 -9.71 -11.50
CA GLN A 56 -4.39 -9.90 -12.86
C GLN A 56 -3.28 -8.88 -13.16
N PRO A 57 -2.07 -9.03 -12.59
CA PRO A 57 -1.03 -7.98 -12.58
C PRO A 57 -0.52 -7.54 -13.95
N SER A 58 -0.83 -8.29 -15.02
CA SER A 58 -0.51 -7.89 -16.40
C SER A 58 -1.54 -6.93 -17.02
N GLN A 59 -2.65 -6.64 -16.32
CA GLN A 59 -3.70 -5.75 -16.78
C GLN A 59 -3.68 -4.44 -16.01
N VAL A 60 -3.78 -3.34 -16.75
CA VAL A 60 -4.04 -2.03 -16.16
C VAL A 60 -5.51 -1.98 -15.76
N GLU A 61 -5.79 -1.77 -14.48
CA GLU A 61 -7.14 -1.64 -13.93
C GLU A 61 -7.71 -0.26 -14.21
N VAL A 62 -6.91 0.78 -13.98
CA VAL A 62 -7.31 2.17 -14.17
C VAL A 62 -6.11 3.04 -14.51
N GLN A 63 -6.36 4.07 -15.32
CA GLN A 63 -5.38 5.09 -15.64
C GLN A 63 -5.89 6.48 -15.28
N TYR A 64 -5.00 7.31 -14.73
CA TYR A 64 -5.25 8.72 -14.47
C TYR A 64 -4.20 9.57 -15.17
N LEU A 65 -4.62 10.69 -15.73
CA LEU A 65 -3.71 11.74 -16.15
C LEU A 65 -3.86 12.94 -15.20
N LEU A 66 -2.80 13.22 -14.44
CA LEU A 66 -2.77 14.34 -13.51
C LEU A 66 -2.42 15.60 -14.29
N VAL A 67 -3.34 16.55 -14.30
CA VAL A 67 -3.21 17.82 -15.02
C VAL A 67 -3.38 18.96 -14.02
N PRO A 68 -2.43 19.92 -13.92
CA PRO A 68 -2.57 21.05 -13.02
C PRO A 68 -3.88 21.82 -13.26
N ALA A 69 -4.62 22.13 -12.20
CA ALA A 69 -5.92 22.80 -12.31
C ALA A 69 -5.82 24.19 -12.96
N ASN A 70 -4.67 24.86 -12.77
CA ASN A 70 -4.38 26.19 -13.33
C ASN A 70 -3.70 26.16 -14.70
N ASP A 71 -3.53 24.98 -15.32
CA ASP A 71 -2.93 24.91 -16.65
C ASP A 71 -3.90 25.48 -17.71
N ALA A 72 -3.58 26.67 -18.18
CA ALA A 72 -4.35 27.37 -19.22
C ALA A 72 -4.20 26.76 -20.61
N LYS A 73 -3.24 25.86 -20.82
CA LYS A 73 -3.04 25.18 -22.12
C LYS A 73 -3.97 23.98 -22.30
N TRP A 74 -4.47 23.43 -21.18
CA TRP A 74 -5.37 22.28 -21.21
C TRP A 74 -6.75 22.68 -21.73
N ASN A 75 -7.25 21.94 -22.73
CA ASN A 75 -8.56 22.14 -23.37
C ASN A 75 -9.07 20.82 -23.95
N ASP A 76 -10.27 20.84 -24.58
CA ASP A 76 -10.88 19.64 -25.16
C ASP A 76 -10.01 18.94 -26.21
N VAL A 77 -9.18 19.68 -26.94
CA VAL A 77 -8.23 19.11 -27.90
C VAL A 77 -7.12 18.35 -27.17
N SER A 78 -6.63 18.89 -26.05
CA SER A 78 -5.63 18.23 -25.20
C SER A 78 -6.17 16.92 -24.61
N GLU A 79 -7.42 16.92 -24.13
CA GLU A 79 -8.06 15.71 -23.61
C GLU A 79 -8.24 14.64 -24.70
N THR A 80 -8.70 15.04 -25.87
CA THR A 80 -8.86 14.11 -27.02
C THR A 80 -7.50 13.49 -27.39
N LYS A 81 -6.46 14.31 -27.52
CA LYS A 81 -5.09 13.86 -27.80
C LYS A 81 -4.57 12.90 -26.72
N ALA A 82 -4.83 13.19 -25.44
CA ALA A 82 -4.43 12.31 -24.35
C ALA A 82 -5.07 10.94 -24.45
N LYS A 83 -6.39 10.87 -24.71
CA LYS A 83 -7.10 9.61 -24.90
C LYS A 83 -6.65 8.84 -26.15
N GLU A 84 -6.30 9.55 -27.23
CA GLU A 84 -5.72 8.93 -28.44
C GLU A 84 -4.34 8.32 -28.15
N ASN A 85 -3.51 8.97 -27.35
CA ASN A 85 -2.14 8.55 -27.05
C ASN A 85 -2.10 7.41 -26.01
N TYR A 86 -2.91 7.52 -24.96
CA TYR A 86 -2.80 6.68 -23.75
C TYR A 86 -3.99 5.73 -23.56
N GLY A 87 -5.05 5.85 -24.37
CA GLY A 87 -6.25 5.01 -24.27
C GLY A 87 -7.27 5.52 -23.26
N ASP A 88 -8.03 4.61 -22.68
CA ASP A 88 -9.05 4.97 -21.69
C ASP A 88 -8.40 5.41 -20.38
N LEU A 89 -8.68 6.66 -19.98
CA LEU A 89 -8.13 7.25 -18.76
C LEU A 89 -9.07 8.32 -18.18
N THR A 90 -8.91 8.56 -16.89
CA THR A 90 -9.61 9.63 -16.18
C THR A 90 -8.67 10.82 -16.01
N ILE A 91 -9.13 12.02 -16.45
CA ILE A 91 -8.39 13.26 -16.22
C ILE A 91 -8.65 13.74 -14.79
N LEU A 92 -7.57 13.94 -14.03
CA LEU A 92 -7.63 14.51 -12.68
C LEU A 92 -7.02 15.90 -12.68
N ARG A 93 -7.84 16.90 -12.35
CA ARG A 93 -7.37 18.29 -12.18
C ARG A 93 -6.80 18.43 -10.77
N THR A 94 -5.48 18.53 -10.66
CA THR A 94 -4.76 18.59 -9.38
C THR A 94 -4.33 20.02 -9.03
N PRO A 95 -4.27 20.35 -7.71
CA PRO A 95 -4.55 19.48 -6.58
C PRO A 95 -6.05 19.24 -6.37
N LEU A 96 -6.40 18.02 -5.94
CA LEU A 96 -7.74 17.72 -5.43
C LEU A 96 -7.95 18.51 -4.14
N GLN A 97 -9.09 19.16 -3.97
CA GLN A 97 -9.33 20.07 -2.84
C GLN A 97 -10.18 19.45 -1.74
N ARG A 98 -11.02 18.47 -2.11
CA ARG A 98 -12.07 17.92 -1.24
C ARG A 98 -12.12 16.41 -1.39
N ILE A 99 -11.28 15.75 -0.61
CA ILE A 99 -11.08 14.31 -0.69
C ILE A 99 -11.89 13.59 0.39
N THR A 100 -12.55 12.51 0.01
CA THR A 100 -13.08 11.51 0.94
C THR A 100 -12.09 10.38 1.09
N LEU A 101 -11.71 10.06 2.32
CA LEU A 101 -10.82 8.96 2.65
C LEU A 101 -11.59 7.79 3.28
N THR A 102 -11.29 6.57 2.83
CA THR A 102 -11.87 5.33 3.38
C THR A 102 -10.88 4.53 4.25
N SER A 103 -9.66 5.04 4.43
CA SER A 103 -8.63 4.37 5.24
C SER A 103 -7.84 5.39 6.08
N SER A 104 -7.61 5.07 7.34
CA SER A 104 -6.90 5.92 8.30
C SER A 104 -5.43 6.15 7.94
N CYS A 105 -4.77 5.18 7.30
CA CYS A 105 -3.38 5.33 6.88
C CYS A 105 -3.20 6.44 5.84
N HIS A 106 -4.18 6.67 4.95
CA HIS A 106 -4.12 7.78 4.00
C HIS A 106 -4.26 9.14 4.72
N ALA A 107 -5.09 9.23 5.76
CA ALA A 107 -5.19 10.45 6.57
C ALA A 107 -3.88 10.73 7.31
N TYR A 108 -3.23 9.70 7.87
CA TYR A 108 -1.90 9.81 8.47
C TYR A 108 -0.86 10.29 7.44
N LEU A 109 -0.86 9.71 6.24
CA LEU A 109 0.06 10.15 5.17
C LEU A 109 -0.16 11.63 4.82
N LEU A 110 -1.40 12.06 4.65
CA LEU A 110 -1.70 13.46 4.35
C LEU A 110 -1.29 14.41 5.49
N ASP A 111 -1.36 13.95 6.75
CA ASP A 111 -0.81 14.69 7.89
C ASP A 111 0.71 14.83 7.82
N GLU A 112 1.44 13.75 7.55
CA GLU A 112 2.90 13.76 7.32
C GLU A 112 3.30 14.72 6.18
N LEU A 113 2.49 14.79 5.13
CA LEU A 113 2.68 15.69 3.99
C LEU A 113 2.16 17.13 4.25
N ARG A 114 1.55 17.40 5.42
CA ARG A 114 0.91 18.70 5.76
C ARG A 114 -0.18 19.08 4.76
N ALA A 115 -1.05 18.14 4.45
CA ALA A 115 -2.11 18.23 3.46
C ALA A 115 -3.49 17.83 4.05
N LEU A 116 -3.70 17.97 5.37
CA LEU A 116 -4.98 17.67 6.00
C LEU A 116 -6.13 18.54 5.48
N ASP A 117 -5.82 19.75 5.03
CA ASP A 117 -6.77 20.71 4.46
C ASP A 117 -7.45 20.22 3.16
N HIS A 118 -6.93 19.17 2.55
CA HIS A 118 -7.57 18.50 1.42
C HIS A 118 -8.62 17.45 1.84
N ILE A 119 -8.66 17.05 3.12
CA ILE A 119 -9.63 16.06 3.61
C ILE A 119 -10.96 16.76 3.94
N SER A 120 -12.03 16.39 3.23
CA SER A 120 -13.38 16.88 3.50
C SER A 120 -14.29 15.86 4.17
N VAL A 121 -14.02 14.56 3.96
CA VAL A 121 -14.77 13.47 4.59
C VAL A 121 -13.80 12.35 4.98
N MET A 122 -14.01 11.80 6.17
CA MET A 122 -13.28 10.63 6.66
C MET A 122 -14.26 9.53 7.03
N CYS A 123 -14.07 8.32 6.51
CA CYS A 123 -14.81 7.14 6.93
C CYS A 123 -14.10 6.41 8.08
N ASP A 124 -14.82 5.52 8.75
CA ASP A 124 -14.30 4.66 9.82
C ASP A 124 -13.51 5.43 10.90
N THR A 125 -14.00 6.61 11.28
CA THR A 125 -13.34 7.57 12.18
C THR A 125 -12.94 7.00 13.53
N GLY A 126 -13.63 5.95 13.99
CA GLY A 126 -13.30 5.23 15.23
C GLY A 126 -11.98 4.47 15.19
N TYR A 127 -11.38 4.26 14.00
CA TYR A 127 -10.08 3.58 13.84
C TYR A 127 -8.94 4.54 13.60
N VAL A 128 -9.20 5.83 13.41
CA VAL A 128 -8.16 6.85 13.28
C VAL A 128 -7.50 7.07 14.63
N MET A 129 -6.19 6.97 14.71
CA MET A 129 -5.44 7.19 15.95
C MET A 129 -4.64 8.51 15.93
N ALA A 130 -4.49 9.16 14.77
CA ALA A 130 -3.73 10.39 14.61
C ALA A 130 -4.43 11.58 15.30
N PRO A 131 -3.80 12.21 16.34
CA PRO A 131 -4.44 13.31 17.08
C PRO A 131 -4.72 14.57 16.25
N SER A 132 -3.92 14.81 15.20
CA SER A 132 -4.10 15.92 14.25
C SER A 132 -5.36 15.74 13.42
N VAL A 133 -5.64 14.51 12.95
CA VAL A 133 -6.86 14.18 12.21
C VAL A 133 -8.09 14.31 13.09
N HIS A 134 -8.00 13.83 14.34
CA HIS A 134 -9.10 14.03 15.32
C HIS A 134 -9.41 15.50 15.57
N ARG A 135 -8.39 16.35 15.72
CA ARG A 135 -8.61 17.80 15.86
C ARG A 135 -9.24 18.40 14.61
N TRP A 136 -8.74 18.01 13.41
CA TRP A 136 -9.27 18.46 12.14
C TRP A 136 -10.78 18.19 12.02
N MET A 137 -11.21 16.99 12.42
CA MET A 137 -12.62 16.62 12.45
C MET A 137 -13.41 17.34 13.54
N HIS A 138 -12.86 17.43 14.77
CA HIS A 138 -13.50 18.12 15.89
C HIS A 138 -13.77 19.60 15.58
N ASP A 139 -12.84 20.25 14.85
CA ASP A 139 -12.99 21.65 14.44
C ASP A 139 -13.99 21.84 13.28
N GLY A 140 -14.64 20.76 12.83
CA GLY A 140 -15.65 20.77 11.78
C GLY A 140 -15.09 20.95 10.38
N LEU A 141 -13.78 20.68 10.17
CA LEU A 141 -13.10 20.85 8.91
C LEU A 141 -13.20 19.63 7.99
N ALA A 142 -13.58 18.46 8.56
CA ALA A 142 -13.98 17.27 7.82
C ALA A 142 -15.19 16.61 8.47
N PHE A 143 -16.00 15.92 7.66
CA PHE A 143 -17.21 15.23 8.09
C PHE A 143 -16.96 13.74 8.31
N ASP A 144 -17.73 13.13 9.22
CA ASP A 144 -17.76 11.68 9.36
C ASP A 144 -18.59 11.05 8.23
N GLY A 145 -17.94 10.29 7.35
CA GLY A 145 -18.55 9.61 6.20
C GLY A 145 -19.22 8.27 6.56
N GLY A 146 -19.18 7.85 7.83
CA GLY A 146 -19.66 6.54 8.26
C GLY A 146 -18.70 5.40 7.91
N SER A 147 -19.22 4.24 7.55
CA SER A 147 -18.40 3.08 7.23
C SER A 147 -17.74 3.19 5.85
N SER A 148 -16.46 2.81 5.73
CA SER A 148 -15.75 2.71 4.46
C SER A 148 -16.37 1.69 3.49
N MET A 149 -17.02 0.66 4.02
CA MET A 149 -17.72 -0.36 3.21
C MET A 149 -19.04 0.14 2.62
N ALA A 150 -19.64 1.16 3.23
CA ALA A 150 -20.88 1.79 2.78
C ALA A 150 -20.88 3.28 3.20
N PRO A 151 -20.06 4.11 2.54
CA PRO A 151 -19.99 5.54 2.83
C PRO A 151 -21.35 6.23 2.67
N ASN A 152 -21.61 7.23 3.50
CA ASN A 152 -22.84 7.99 3.42
C ASN A 152 -22.85 8.91 2.20
N ASN A 153 -23.56 8.52 1.15
CA ASN A 153 -23.62 9.23 -0.12
C ASN A 153 -24.14 10.68 0.02
N GLU A 154 -25.03 10.94 0.96
CA GLU A 154 -25.57 12.30 1.19
C GLU A 154 -24.47 13.22 1.73
N ILE A 155 -23.63 12.71 2.64
CA ILE A 155 -22.50 13.46 3.20
C ILE A 155 -21.46 13.71 2.11
N LEU A 156 -21.12 12.70 1.29
CA LEU A 156 -20.15 12.85 0.18
C LEU A 156 -20.59 13.94 -0.80
N LEU A 157 -21.87 13.93 -1.19
CA LEU A 157 -22.43 14.91 -2.10
C LEU A 157 -22.53 16.31 -1.45
N ALA A 158 -22.97 16.41 -0.20
CA ALA A 158 -23.03 17.67 0.54
C ALA A 158 -21.63 18.27 0.76
N ALA A 159 -20.62 17.43 0.98
CA ALA A 159 -19.24 17.82 1.08
C ALA A 159 -18.64 18.25 -0.27
N GLN A 160 -19.35 18.07 -1.38
CA GLN A 160 -18.86 18.33 -2.74
C GLN A 160 -17.49 17.70 -3.01
N THR A 161 -17.36 16.43 -2.64
CA THR A 161 -16.12 15.66 -2.80
C THR A 161 -15.64 15.66 -4.25
N ASP A 162 -14.37 15.98 -4.48
CA ASP A 162 -13.72 15.89 -5.80
C ASP A 162 -13.42 14.44 -6.15
N ALA A 163 -12.96 13.67 -5.15
CA ALA A 163 -12.61 12.28 -5.31
C ALA A 163 -12.79 11.47 -4.02
N VAL A 164 -13.15 10.20 -4.17
CA VAL A 164 -13.20 9.22 -3.08
C VAL A 164 -12.04 8.25 -3.26
N TRP A 165 -11.17 8.16 -2.27
CA TRP A 165 -10.09 7.18 -2.24
C TRP A 165 -10.63 5.86 -1.70
N ILE A 166 -10.62 4.84 -2.55
CA ILE A 166 -11.20 3.53 -2.24
C ILE A 166 -10.16 2.42 -2.32
N SER A 167 -10.24 1.46 -1.43
CA SER A 167 -9.45 0.22 -1.53
C SER A 167 -10.21 -0.76 -2.42
N PRO A 168 -9.67 -1.17 -3.59
CA PRO A 168 -10.32 -2.15 -4.44
C PRO A 168 -10.34 -3.51 -3.75
N TYR A 169 -11.39 -4.31 -3.98
CA TYR A 169 -11.45 -5.71 -3.58
C TYR A 169 -12.06 -6.53 -4.72
N GLU A 170 -11.77 -7.82 -4.72
CA GLU A 170 -12.23 -8.72 -5.78
C GLU A 170 -13.75 -8.69 -5.89
N ASN A 171 -14.26 -8.54 -7.11
CA ASN A 171 -15.70 -8.43 -7.40
C ASN A 171 -16.39 -7.15 -6.85
N ALA A 172 -15.66 -6.08 -6.64
CA ALA A 172 -16.18 -4.79 -6.17
C ALA A 172 -17.11 -4.05 -7.15
N SER A 173 -17.43 -4.62 -8.31
CA SER A 173 -18.25 -4.02 -9.38
C SER A 173 -19.67 -3.60 -8.93
N THR A 174 -20.06 -3.94 -7.72
CA THR A 174 -21.36 -3.60 -7.12
C THR A 174 -21.29 -2.44 -6.12
N SER A 175 -20.17 -1.72 -6.03
CA SER A 175 -20.05 -0.57 -5.15
C SER A 175 -21.14 0.47 -5.45
N THR A 176 -21.87 0.91 -4.43
CA THR A 176 -22.87 1.97 -4.55
C THR A 176 -22.27 3.28 -5.05
N LEU A 177 -20.96 3.48 -4.83
CA LEU A 177 -20.20 4.66 -5.27
C LEU A 177 -20.05 4.74 -6.79
N SER A 178 -19.97 3.59 -7.49
CA SER A 178 -19.80 3.57 -8.96
C SER A 178 -21.00 4.15 -9.73
N HIS A 179 -22.13 4.32 -9.07
CA HIS A 179 -23.34 4.93 -9.67
C HIS A 179 -23.45 6.44 -9.39
N LEU A 180 -22.56 6.99 -8.59
CA LEU A 180 -22.54 8.41 -8.28
C LEU A 180 -21.61 9.15 -9.24
N PRO A 181 -21.84 10.43 -9.53
CA PRO A 181 -20.96 11.26 -10.34
C PRO A 181 -19.72 11.70 -9.52
N LEU A 182 -19.02 10.74 -8.96
CA LEU A 182 -17.82 10.95 -8.13
C LEU A 182 -16.62 10.30 -8.80
N THR A 183 -15.49 10.97 -8.75
CA THR A 183 -14.22 10.37 -9.17
C THR A 183 -13.75 9.38 -8.12
N LEU A 184 -13.41 8.15 -8.54
CA LEU A 184 -12.85 7.14 -7.65
C LEU A 184 -11.35 7.05 -7.87
N ILE A 185 -10.58 7.12 -6.79
CA ILE A 185 -9.13 6.88 -6.78
C ILE A 185 -8.89 5.49 -6.19
N TYR A 186 -8.35 4.59 -6.99
CA TYR A 186 -8.06 3.22 -6.60
C TYR A 186 -6.76 3.16 -5.77
N CYS A 187 -6.88 2.79 -4.51
CA CYS A 187 -5.78 2.69 -3.55
C CYS A 187 -5.44 1.21 -3.34
N ALA A 188 -4.66 0.62 -4.27
CA ALA A 188 -4.28 -0.78 -4.20
C ALA A 188 -2.95 -1.01 -3.42
N ASP A 189 -2.45 0.00 -2.70
CA ASP A 189 -1.22 -0.04 -1.92
C ASP A 189 -1.17 -1.20 -0.93
N TYR A 190 -2.31 -1.55 -0.33
CA TYR A 190 -2.40 -2.64 0.64
C TYR A 190 -2.21 -4.04 0.03
N MET A 191 -2.29 -4.15 -1.30
CA MET A 191 -2.07 -5.38 -2.07
C MET A 191 -0.61 -5.57 -2.52
N GLU A 192 0.25 -4.57 -2.31
CA GLU A 192 1.68 -4.70 -2.57
C GLU A 192 2.31 -5.76 -1.68
N THR A 193 3.37 -6.40 -2.21
CA THR A 193 3.98 -7.55 -1.57
C THR A 193 5.25 -7.21 -0.78
N SER A 194 5.70 -5.96 -0.79
CA SER A 194 6.84 -5.52 0.04
C SER A 194 6.55 -4.23 0.80
N PRO A 195 7.23 -4.01 1.94
CA PRO A 195 7.04 -2.80 2.74
C PRO A 195 7.34 -1.51 1.98
N LEU A 196 8.44 -1.46 1.22
CA LEU A 196 8.81 -0.30 0.43
C LEU A 196 7.90 -0.10 -0.79
N ALA A 197 7.41 -1.20 -1.40
CA ALA A 197 6.44 -1.10 -2.49
C ALA A 197 5.16 -0.40 -2.03
N ARG A 198 4.63 -0.77 -0.86
CA ARG A 198 3.47 -0.10 -0.28
C ARG A 198 3.74 1.36 0.04
N ALA A 199 4.87 1.66 0.64
CA ALA A 199 5.25 3.02 0.98
C ALA A 199 5.45 3.91 -0.26
N GLU A 200 5.93 3.36 -1.39
CA GLU A 200 6.16 4.11 -2.61
C GLU A 200 4.89 4.77 -3.18
N TRP A 201 3.71 4.24 -2.87
CA TRP A 201 2.43 4.84 -3.27
C TRP A 201 2.23 6.27 -2.77
N MET A 202 2.96 6.66 -1.70
CA MET A 202 2.93 8.06 -1.23
C MET A 202 3.30 9.06 -2.33
N ARG A 203 4.12 8.65 -3.31
CA ARG A 203 4.52 9.49 -4.45
C ARG A 203 3.34 9.83 -5.36
N PHE A 204 2.42 8.88 -5.55
CA PHE A 204 1.15 9.11 -6.23
C PHE A 204 0.24 10.01 -5.40
N TYR A 205 0.00 9.66 -4.15
CA TYR A 205 -0.90 10.39 -3.26
C TYR A 205 -0.46 11.84 -3.05
N GLY A 206 0.84 12.08 -2.91
CA GLY A 206 1.38 13.43 -2.82
C GLY A 206 1.11 14.28 -4.06
N ARG A 207 1.19 13.70 -5.25
CA ARG A 207 0.87 14.41 -6.50
C ARG A 207 -0.60 14.82 -6.60
N LEU A 208 -1.50 14.05 -5.99
CA LEU A 208 -2.93 14.40 -5.97
C LEU A 208 -3.23 15.68 -5.18
N VAL A 209 -2.36 16.06 -4.23
CA VAL A 209 -2.55 17.19 -3.30
C VAL A 209 -1.44 18.25 -3.39
N ASP A 210 -0.76 18.33 -4.53
CA ASP A 210 0.36 19.26 -4.77
C ASP A 210 1.52 19.14 -3.75
N LYS A 211 1.76 17.92 -3.29
CA LYS A 211 2.86 17.53 -2.37
C LYS A 211 3.77 16.47 -2.98
N GLY A 212 3.87 16.43 -4.31
CA GLY A 212 4.67 15.43 -5.01
C GLY A 212 6.15 15.46 -4.62
N HIS A 213 6.74 16.65 -4.51
CA HIS A 213 8.15 16.81 -4.12
C HIS A 213 8.40 16.39 -2.67
N GLU A 214 7.51 16.77 -1.76
CA GLU A 214 7.58 16.39 -0.35
C GLU A 214 7.44 14.86 -0.20
N ALA A 215 6.50 14.25 -0.92
CA ALA A 215 6.31 12.80 -0.91
C ALA A 215 7.52 12.05 -1.50
N ASP A 216 8.10 12.52 -2.59
CA ASP A 216 9.32 11.95 -3.16
C ASP A 216 10.51 12.08 -2.21
N SER A 217 10.61 13.20 -1.48
CA SER A 217 11.65 13.41 -0.48
C SER A 217 11.46 12.51 0.74
N LEU A 218 10.22 12.40 1.24
CA LEU A 218 9.88 11.55 2.36
C LEU A 218 10.16 10.07 2.03
N PHE A 219 9.73 9.61 0.85
CA PHE A 219 9.98 8.24 0.42
C PHE A 219 11.49 7.91 0.39
N ARG A 220 12.32 8.79 -0.20
CA ARG A 220 13.79 8.58 -0.21
C ARG A 220 14.40 8.51 1.18
N CYS A 221 13.88 9.31 2.12
CA CYS A 221 14.34 9.24 3.51
C CYS A 221 13.97 7.89 4.15
N ILE A 222 12.75 7.42 3.91
CA ILE A 222 12.25 6.12 4.40
C ILE A 222 13.07 4.98 3.80
N GLU A 223 13.26 4.97 2.48
CA GLU A 223 14.06 3.99 1.75
C GLU A 223 15.48 3.89 2.33
N THR A 224 16.18 5.02 2.41
CA THR A 224 17.56 5.07 2.93
C THR A 224 17.64 4.54 4.36
N ARG A 225 16.67 4.91 5.21
CA ARG A 225 16.64 4.43 6.60
C ARG A 225 16.31 2.94 6.67
N TYR A 226 15.36 2.47 5.88
CA TYR A 226 14.97 1.07 5.81
C TYR A 226 16.14 0.18 5.40
N ASP A 227 16.88 0.54 4.36
CA ASP A 227 18.07 -0.18 3.88
C ASP A 227 19.21 -0.19 4.92
N SER A 228 19.39 0.93 5.63
CA SER A 228 20.34 1.01 6.73
C SER A 228 19.99 0.05 7.86
N LEU A 229 18.70 -0.03 8.23
CA LEU A 229 18.20 -0.93 9.27
C LEU A 229 18.37 -2.41 8.88
N ILE A 230 18.08 -2.80 7.64
CA ILE A 230 18.35 -4.14 7.13
C ILE A 230 19.85 -4.46 7.26
N SER A 231 20.71 -3.54 6.85
CA SER A 231 22.15 -3.73 6.92
C SER A 231 22.63 -3.99 8.34
N VAL A 232 22.07 -3.27 9.32
CA VAL A 232 22.39 -3.47 10.75
C VAL A 232 21.84 -4.80 11.27
N SER A 233 20.58 -5.14 10.94
CA SER A 233 19.95 -6.38 11.44
C SER A 233 20.64 -7.64 10.92
N HIS A 234 21.25 -7.58 9.73
CA HIS A 234 21.93 -8.70 9.09
C HIS A 234 23.46 -8.70 9.28
N ALA A 235 24.02 -7.69 9.96
CA ALA A 235 25.49 -7.57 10.13
C ALA A 235 26.09 -8.69 11.00
N ASP A 236 25.36 -9.19 12.00
CA ASP A 236 25.81 -10.26 12.88
C ASP A 236 25.41 -11.64 12.37
N THR A 237 26.16 -12.16 11.41
CA THR A 237 25.94 -13.49 10.81
C THR A 237 26.22 -14.66 11.75
N LEU A 238 26.86 -14.42 12.91
CA LEU A 238 27.18 -15.44 13.91
C LEU A 238 26.06 -15.63 14.92
N LYS A 239 25.17 -14.65 15.06
CA LYS A 239 24.00 -14.74 15.95
C LYS A 239 22.91 -15.59 15.31
N ALA A 240 22.50 -16.65 16.01
CA ALA A 240 21.32 -17.43 15.57
C ALA A 240 20.10 -16.53 15.54
N ARG A 241 19.41 -16.51 14.39
CA ARG A 241 18.15 -15.78 14.25
C ARG A 241 17.07 -16.40 15.13
N ARG A 242 16.26 -15.56 15.77
CA ARG A 242 15.12 -16.03 16.56
C ARG A 242 14.02 -16.50 15.62
N THR A 243 13.49 -17.69 15.84
CA THR A 243 12.32 -18.18 15.12
C THR A 243 11.07 -17.43 15.55
N LEU A 244 10.22 -17.07 14.58
CA LEU A 244 9.06 -16.21 14.79
C LEU A 244 7.75 -16.90 14.38
N LEU A 245 6.79 -16.92 15.33
CA LEU A 245 5.37 -17.16 15.08
C LEU A 245 4.62 -15.84 15.02
N ALA A 246 3.71 -15.70 14.05
CA ALA A 246 2.89 -14.50 13.90
C ALA A 246 1.39 -14.81 14.03
N GLU A 247 0.64 -13.79 14.49
CA GLU A 247 -0.82 -13.70 14.60
C GLU A 247 -1.45 -14.68 15.60
N LEU A 248 -2.76 -14.55 15.79
CA LEU A 248 -3.61 -15.41 16.60
C LEU A 248 -4.59 -16.19 15.71
N PRO A 249 -5.07 -17.35 16.16
CA PRO A 249 -6.17 -18.02 15.48
C PRO A 249 -7.46 -17.18 15.56
N TYR A 250 -8.24 -17.21 14.50
CA TYR A 250 -9.59 -16.69 14.46
C TYR A 250 -10.57 -17.86 14.33
N GLY A 251 -11.27 -18.17 15.40
CA GLY A 251 -12.10 -19.38 15.47
C GLY A 251 -11.28 -20.65 15.25
N PRO A 252 -11.66 -21.53 14.30
CA PRO A 252 -10.94 -22.78 14.03
C PRO A 252 -9.72 -22.61 13.11
N THR A 253 -9.46 -21.40 12.61
CA THR A 253 -8.44 -21.13 11.59
C THR A 253 -7.39 -20.15 12.09
N TRP A 254 -6.13 -20.46 11.79
CA TRP A 254 -5.00 -19.56 12.02
C TRP A 254 -4.54 -18.96 10.69
N TYR A 255 -4.69 -17.66 10.55
CA TYR A 255 -4.26 -16.92 9.38
C TYR A 255 -2.85 -16.39 9.60
N VAL A 256 -1.84 -17.17 9.17
CA VAL A 256 -0.44 -16.73 9.24
C VAL A 256 -0.04 -16.04 7.94
N PRO A 257 0.80 -14.98 7.97
CA PRO A 257 1.31 -14.36 6.75
C PRO A 257 2.02 -15.38 5.84
N GLY A 258 1.71 -15.39 4.55
CA GLY A 258 2.44 -16.19 3.56
C GLY A 258 3.87 -15.66 3.38
N GLY A 259 4.76 -16.48 2.85
CA GLY A 259 6.19 -16.16 2.76
C GLY A 259 6.53 -14.97 1.87
N CYS A 260 5.72 -14.70 0.84
CA CYS A 260 5.85 -13.54 -0.04
C CYS A 260 4.97 -12.34 0.38
N SER A 261 4.43 -12.32 1.60
CA SER A 261 3.65 -11.20 2.10
C SER A 261 4.54 -10.08 2.64
N THR A 262 4.02 -8.85 2.64
CA THR A 262 4.67 -7.69 3.24
C THR A 262 5.12 -7.93 4.69
N SER A 263 4.27 -8.59 5.50
CA SER A 263 4.60 -8.92 6.90
C SER A 263 5.76 -9.91 7.00
N SER A 264 5.74 -10.97 6.17
CA SER A 264 6.82 -11.96 6.16
C SER A 264 8.17 -11.36 5.78
N LEU A 265 8.20 -10.52 4.75
CA LEU A 265 9.41 -9.82 4.33
C LEU A 265 9.92 -8.90 5.44
N LEU A 266 9.03 -8.12 6.07
CA LEU A 266 9.40 -7.26 7.17
C LEU A 266 10.02 -8.02 8.35
N TYR A 267 9.49 -9.20 8.70
CA TYR A 267 10.06 -10.03 9.76
C TYR A 267 11.44 -10.56 9.40
N GLN A 268 11.64 -10.95 8.14
CA GLN A 268 12.94 -11.39 7.64
C GLN A 268 13.97 -10.24 7.63
N ASP A 269 13.54 -9.04 7.21
CA ASP A 269 14.34 -7.81 7.23
C ASP A 269 14.73 -7.41 8.65
N ALA A 270 13.85 -7.63 9.62
CA ALA A 270 14.13 -7.46 11.05
C ALA A 270 15.06 -8.53 11.64
N GLY A 271 15.51 -9.49 10.85
CA GLY A 271 16.46 -10.53 11.27
C GLY A 271 15.81 -11.74 11.94
N TYR A 272 14.49 -11.93 11.81
CA TYR A 272 13.83 -13.13 12.30
C TYR A 272 13.90 -14.28 11.28
N ASP A 273 13.89 -15.51 11.79
CA ASP A 273 13.59 -16.71 11.02
C ASP A 273 12.08 -16.96 11.08
N TYR A 274 11.36 -16.35 10.12
CA TYR A 274 9.92 -16.50 10.06
C TYR A 274 9.55 -17.89 9.56
N LEU A 275 8.74 -18.62 10.34
CA LEU A 275 8.50 -20.05 10.13
C LEU A 275 7.87 -20.43 8.78
N TRP A 276 7.20 -19.49 8.10
CA TRP A 276 6.62 -19.69 6.76
C TRP A 276 7.29 -18.84 5.69
N SER A 277 8.51 -18.36 5.92
CA SER A 277 9.27 -17.52 4.95
C SER A 277 9.49 -18.19 3.59
N GLN A 278 9.49 -19.52 3.52
CA GLN A 278 9.67 -20.29 2.27
C GLN A 278 8.36 -20.57 1.53
N ASP A 279 7.24 -20.09 2.02
CA ASP A 279 5.94 -20.22 1.35
C ASP A 279 5.83 -19.18 0.22
N ASN A 280 5.18 -19.53 -0.88
CA ASN A 280 5.12 -18.68 -2.08
C ASN A 280 3.87 -17.78 -2.16
N HIS A 281 2.99 -17.81 -1.14
CA HIS A 281 1.79 -16.97 -1.14
C HIS A 281 2.10 -15.55 -0.64
N ALA A 282 1.54 -14.56 -1.32
CA ALA A 282 1.58 -13.16 -0.89
C ALA A 282 0.49 -12.84 0.17
N GLY A 283 -0.60 -13.61 0.18
CA GLY A 283 -1.68 -13.47 1.16
C GLY A 283 -1.45 -14.31 2.41
N SER A 284 -2.47 -14.40 3.26
CA SER A 284 -2.44 -15.24 4.46
C SER A 284 -2.70 -16.71 4.14
N LEU A 285 -1.99 -17.60 4.82
CA LEU A 285 -2.24 -19.04 4.82
C LEU A 285 -3.31 -19.37 5.85
N SER A 286 -4.30 -20.15 5.45
CA SER A 286 -5.35 -20.67 6.34
C SER A 286 -4.92 -22.04 6.87
N LEU A 287 -4.50 -22.10 8.13
CA LEU A 287 -3.98 -23.32 8.77
C LEU A 287 -4.85 -23.71 9.96
N SER A 288 -4.84 -25.01 10.31
CA SER A 288 -5.42 -25.43 11.59
C SER A 288 -4.47 -25.10 12.75
N PRO A 289 -4.98 -24.88 13.98
CA PRO A 289 -4.14 -24.66 15.16
C PRO A 289 -3.14 -25.80 15.41
N GLU A 290 -3.51 -27.04 15.11
CA GLU A 290 -2.65 -28.22 15.25
C GLU A 290 -1.49 -28.19 14.24
N ALA A 291 -1.73 -27.76 12.99
CA ALA A 291 -0.69 -27.62 11.99
C ALA A 291 0.31 -26.51 12.39
N VAL A 292 -0.20 -25.40 12.95
CA VAL A 292 0.66 -24.32 13.47
C VAL A 292 1.45 -24.81 14.68
N LEU A 293 0.83 -25.51 15.62
CA LEU A 293 1.54 -26.07 16.77
C LEU A 293 2.66 -27.02 16.34
N ALA A 294 2.36 -27.95 15.43
CA ALA A 294 3.35 -28.91 14.95
C ALA A 294 4.60 -28.23 14.34
N LYS A 295 4.45 -27.05 13.74
CA LYS A 295 5.56 -26.31 13.14
C LYS A 295 6.21 -25.31 14.09
N ALA A 296 5.44 -24.70 14.98
CA ALA A 296 5.86 -23.55 15.77
C ALA A 296 6.00 -23.83 17.28
N ILE A 297 5.86 -25.07 17.74
CA ILE A 297 5.90 -25.41 19.17
C ILE A 297 7.19 -24.90 19.85
N ASP A 298 8.31 -24.93 19.14
CA ASP A 298 9.63 -24.52 19.62
C ASP A 298 10.02 -23.08 19.19
N CYS A 299 9.07 -22.26 18.70
CA CYS A 299 9.36 -20.90 18.30
C CYS A 299 9.91 -20.07 19.47
N ASP A 300 10.89 -19.19 19.16
CA ASP A 300 11.56 -18.34 20.14
C ASP A 300 10.73 -17.14 20.53
N ARG A 301 9.94 -16.62 19.59
CA ARG A 301 9.11 -15.41 19.77
C ARG A 301 7.76 -15.59 19.10
N TRP A 302 6.74 -15.02 19.73
CA TRP A 302 5.38 -14.94 19.18
C TRP A 302 4.91 -13.51 19.19
N ILE A 303 4.54 -12.96 18.01
CA ILE A 303 4.00 -11.61 17.88
C ILE A 303 2.61 -11.65 17.25
N PHE A 304 1.71 -10.78 17.69
CA PHE A 304 0.35 -10.71 17.15
C PHE A 304 -0.31 -9.37 17.40
N LYS A 305 -1.35 -9.10 16.62
CA LYS A 305 -2.26 -7.97 16.83
C LYS A 305 -3.53 -8.47 17.49
N TYR A 306 -4.10 -7.65 18.37
CA TYR A 306 -5.37 -7.92 19.03
C TYR A 306 -6.10 -6.60 19.32
N MET A 307 -7.41 -6.70 19.60
CA MET A 307 -8.23 -5.57 20.04
C MET A 307 -8.71 -5.84 21.46
N ASN A 308 -8.44 -4.91 22.37
CA ASN A 308 -8.95 -4.94 23.72
C ASN A 308 -9.12 -3.50 24.25
N THR A 309 -10.34 -3.10 24.55
CA THR A 309 -10.67 -1.76 25.08
C THR A 309 -10.45 -1.64 26.58
N ASP A 310 -10.19 -2.74 27.28
CA ASP A 310 -9.95 -2.76 28.73
C ASP A 310 -8.47 -2.56 29.10
N GLY A 311 -7.63 -2.32 28.09
CA GLY A 311 -6.18 -2.10 28.24
C GLY A 311 -5.33 -3.18 27.57
N ASP A 312 -4.03 -3.14 27.83
CA ASP A 312 -3.11 -4.14 27.26
C ASP A 312 -3.23 -5.46 28.03
N TRP A 313 -3.15 -6.58 27.29
CA TRP A 313 -3.12 -7.91 27.92
C TRP A 313 -1.80 -8.14 28.67
N THR A 314 -1.92 -8.79 29.83
CA THR A 314 -0.80 -9.49 30.47
C THR A 314 -0.58 -10.86 29.83
N LEU A 315 0.54 -11.51 30.15
CA LEU A 315 0.78 -12.90 29.72
C LEU A 315 -0.31 -13.85 30.25
N ASN A 316 -0.82 -13.60 31.46
CA ASN A 316 -1.92 -14.39 32.04
C ASN A 316 -3.22 -14.21 31.27
N ASP A 317 -3.55 -12.96 30.87
CA ASP A 317 -4.74 -12.68 30.07
C ASP A 317 -4.66 -13.38 28.71
N PHE A 318 -3.47 -13.35 28.07
CA PHE A 318 -3.23 -14.07 26.84
C PHE A 318 -3.42 -15.59 27.00
N LEU A 319 -2.83 -16.20 28.02
CA LEU A 319 -2.97 -17.64 28.30
C LEU A 319 -4.42 -18.03 28.67
N ALA A 320 -5.16 -17.12 29.28
CA ALA A 320 -6.58 -17.32 29.60
C ALA A 320 -7.47 -17.34 28.35
N GLN A 321 -7.07 -16.70 27.24
CA GLN A 321 -7.83 -16.74 25.98
C GLN A 321 -7.92 -18.18 25.44
N ASN A 322 -6.83 -18.96 25.56
CA ASN A 322 -6.81 -20.35 25.15
C ASN A 322 -5.68 -21.11 25.83
N PRO A 323 -5.99 -22.12 26.69
CA PRO A 323 -4.98 -22.95 27.36
C PRO A 323 -3.98 -23.65 26.41
N PHE A 324 -4.36 -23.84 25.16
CA PHE A 324 -3.50 -24.35 24.10
C PHE A 324 -2.24 -23.49 23.88
N TYR A 325 -2.31 -22.19 24.12
CA TYR A 325 -1.18 -21.25 23.93
C TYR A 325 0.01 -21.57 24.84
N GLY A 326 -0.23 -22.11 26.03
CA GLY A 326 0.82 -22.53 26.95
C GLY A 326 1.69 -23.69 26.46
N GLN A 327 1.36 -24.33 25.33
CA GLN A 327 2.19 -25.38 24.75
C GLN A 327 3.40 -24.86 24.00
N PHE A 328 3.32 -23.62 23.46
CA PHE A 328 4.42 -23.00 22.71
C PHE A 328 5.58 -22.60 23.61
N LYS A 329 6.81 -22.80 23.14
CA LYS A 329 8.04 -22.36 23.83
C LYS A 329 8.00 -20.86 24.13
N ALA A 330 7.64 -20.02 23.15
CA ALA A 330 7.56 -18.56 23.32
C ALA A 330 6.69 -18.17 24.52
N ALA A 331 5.52 -18.81 24.70
CA ALA A 331 4.66 -18.58 25.84
C ALA A 331 5.29 -19.03 27.16
N LYS A 332 5.96 -20.19 27.18
CA LYS A 332 6.62 -20.74 28.38
C LYS A 332 7.77 -19.87 28.89
N ILE A 333 8.50 -19.21 27.96
CA ILE A 333 9.66 -18.35 28.31
C ILE A 333 9.28 -16.87 28.39
N GLY A 334 8.00 -16.50 28.20
CA GLY A 334 7.52 -15.12 28.25
C GLY A 334 7.97 -14.27 27.08
N GLU A 335 8.23 -14.86 25.90
CA GLU A 335 8.59 -14.13 24.66
C GLU A 335 7.36 -13.96 23.75
N VAL A 336 6.28 -13.46 24.34
CA VAL A 336 5.00 -13.16 23.70
C VAL A 336 4.82 -11.64 23.63
N TRP A 337 4.56 -11.14 22.42
CA TRP A 337 4.48 -9.71 22.14
C TRP A 337 3.16 -9.40 21.44
N GLY A 338 2.38 -8.50 22.00
CA GLY A 338 1.07 -8.10 21.48
C GLY A 338 1.02 -6.63 21.08
N CYS A 339 0.36 -6.34 19.98
CA CYS A 339 -0.03 -4.99 19.59
C CYS A 339 -1.53 -4.83 19.82
N ASN A 340 -1.91 -4.06 20.84
CA ASN A 340 -3.32 -3.70 21.07
C ASN A 340 -3.73 -2.58 20.11
N THR A 341 -4.42 -2.95 19.05
CA THR A 341 -4.83 -2.01 17.99
C THR A 341 -5.95 -1.05 18.41
N SER A 342 -6.54 -1.25 19.61
CA SER A 342 -7.47 -0.26 20.20
C SER A 342 -6.76 1.00 20.69
N TYR A 343 -5.44 0.94 20.92
CA TYR A 343 -4.63 2.06 21.47
C TYR A 343 -3.36 2.33 20.68
N SER A 344 -3.07 1.54 19.65
CA SER A 344 -1.88 1.68 18.80
C SER A 344 -2.24 2.29 17.46
N ASP A 345 -1.43 3.22 17.00
CA ASP A 345 -1.48 3.79 15.64
C ASP A 345 -0.82 2.88 14.59
N PHE A 346 -0.74 1.58 14.88
CA PHE A 346 -0.11 0.59 14.00
C PHE A 346 -0.62 0.69 12.57
N PHE A 347 -1.94 0.66 12.37
CA PHE A 347 -2.55 0.68 11.04
C PHE A 347 -2.50 2.05 10.36
N ASP A 348 -2.34 3.14 11.11
CA ASP A 348 -2.16 4.46 10.54
C ASP A 348 -0.74 4.65 10.01
N VAL A 349 0.26 4.26 10.81
CA VAL A 349 1.67 4.56 10.58
C VAL A 349 2.35 3.58 9.64
N THR A 350 2.21 2.27 9.92
CA THR A 350 3.08 1.25 9.32
C THR A 350 2.94 1.07 7.80
N PRO A 351 1.80 1.37 7.16
CA PRO A 351 1.67 1.30 5.72
C PRO A 351 2.64 2.18 4.94
N PHE A 352 2.86 3.41 5.43
CA PHE A 352 3.73 4.39 4.78
C PHE A 352 5.02 4.67 5.53
N ARG A 353 5.18 4.11 6.73
CA ARG A 353 6.39 4.22 7.55
C ARG A 353 6.90 2.84 7.98
N PRO A 354 7.21 1.95 7.02
CA PRO A 354 7.76 0.64 7.34
C PRO A 354 9.12 0.72 8.05
N ASP A 355 9.85 1.81 7.87
CA ASP A 355 11.11 2.10 8.57
C ASP A 355 10.92 2.15 10.09
N ILE A 356 9.84 2.75 10.58
CA ILE A 356 9.53 2.83 12.02
C ILE A 356 9.19 1.44 12.57
N LEU A 357 8.39 0.65 11.84
CA LEU A 357 8.04 -0.69 12.28
C LEU A 357 9.27 -1.63 12.27
N LEU A 358 10.10 -1.52 11.23
CA LEU A 358 11.34 -2.31 11.13
C LEU A 358 12.28 -2.01 12.30
N GLU A 359 12.50 -0.71 12.61
CA GLU A 359 13.31 -0.29 13.74
C GLU A 359 12.78 -0.83 15.05
N SER A 360 11.47 -0.73 15.28
CA SER A 360 10.79 -1.23 16.48
C SER A 360 11.01 -2.74 16.68
N LEU A 361 10.91 -3.53 15.61
CA LEU A 361 11.15 -4.96 15.65
C LEU A 361 12.61 -5.35 15.89
N ILE A 362 13.57 -4.57 15.35
CA ILE A 362 15.00 -4.79 15.56
C ILE A 362 15.42 -4.48 17.00
N ASN A 363 14.92 -3.38 17.54
CA ASN A 363 15.34 -2.84 18.83
C ASN A 363 14.51 -3.35 20.01
N ASP A 364 13.40 -4.05 19.77
CA ASP A 364 12.43 -4.47 20.81
C ASP A 364 11.94 -3.24 21.64
N ASP A 365 11.67 -2.09 21.00
CA ASP A 365 11.41 -0.81 21.68
C ASP A 365 9.96 -0.63 22.18
N GLU A 366 9.13 -1.64 22.04
CA GLU A 366 7.74 -1.65 22.47
C GLU A 366 6.86 -0.54 21.80
N ARG A 367 7.31 0.06 20.69
CA ARG A 367 6.54 1.11 19.99
C ARG A 367 5.17 0.60 19.50
N PHE A 368 5.16 -0.60 18.93
CA PHE A 368 3.95 -1.25 18.42
C PHE A 368 3.64 -2.54 19.15
N PHE A 369 4.60 -3.46 19.17
CA PHE A 369 4.46 -4.73 19.86
C PHE A 369 5.07 -4.61 21.25
N LYS A 370 4.25 -4.77 22.29
CA LYS A 370 4.67 -4.74 23.69
C LYS A 370 4.81 -6.15 24.22
N LYS A 371 5.87 -6.39 25.00
CA LYS A 371 6.07 -7.66 25.67
C LYS A 371 4.99 -7.85 26.74
N LEU A 372 4.25 -8.97 26.68
CA LEU A 372 3.25 -9.30 27.69
C LEU A 372 3.94 -9.73 29.00
N LYS A 373 3.66 -9.04 30.10
CA LYS A 373 4.29 -9.21 31.41
C LYS A 373 3.34 -9.90 32.38
#